data_8c42dd17b2ca700e61c5457355ccefc2
#
_entry.id   8c42dd17b2ca700e61c5457355ccefc2
#
_cell.length_a   1.000
_cell.length_b   1.000
_cell.length_c   1.000
_cell.angle_alpha   90.00
_cell.angle_beta   90.00
_cell.angle_gamma   90.00
#
_symmetry.space_group_name_H-M   'P 1'
#
loop_
_entity.id
_entity.type
_entity.pdbx_description
1 polymer ?
#
loop_
_entity_poly.entity_id
_entity_poly.type
_entity_poly.pdbx_seq_one_letter_code
_entity_poly.pdbx_strand_id
1 'polypeptide(L)'
;MKEVDSMELKNLNDKQIEAVKHIDGPCLVLAGAGSGKTSVLTNRVAYLIENNISPSNILAITFTNKAAKEMKERVYKLVGKLANDIQISTFHSFGLKLLKENYQVLGYQKNFTILDSDDTLTVIKKLIKENNLDPK
;
A
#
# COMPACT_ATOMS: atom_id res chain seq x y z
N MET A 1 11.49 -25.84 11.61
CA MET A 1 10.32 -24.95 11.61
C MET A 1 10.22 -24.36 13.00
N LYS A 2 10.66 -23.10 13.20
CA LYS A 2 10.39 -22.43 14.47
C LYS A 2 8.93 -22.02 14.44
N GLU A 3 8.12 -22.57 15.34
CA GLU A 3 6.87 -21.96 15.75
C GLU A 3 7.18 -20.48 16.03
N VAL A 4 6.77 -19.60 15.12
CA VAL A 4 6.63 -18.18 15.46
C VAL A 4 5.41 -18.16 16.36
N ASP A 5 5.71 -18.42 17.62
CA ASP A 5 4.76 -18.53 18.69
C ASP A 5 4.06 -17.18 18.77
N SER A 6 2.83 -17.17 18.36
CA SER A 6 1.65 -16.40 18.80
C SER A 6 1.83 -15.18 19.75
N MET A 7 3.03 -14.62 19.94
CA MET A 7 3.26 -13.60 20.97
C MET A 7 2.52 -12.28 20.68
N GLU A 8 2.30 -11.94 19.42
CA GLU A 8 1.58 -10.70 19.09
C GLU A 8 0.08 -10.91 18.91
N LEU A 9 -0.37 -12.14 18.59
CA LEU A 9 -1.79 -12.46 18.58
C LEU A 9 -2.40 -12.40 20.00
N LYS A 10 -1.59 -12.58 21.05
CA LYS A 10 -2.02 -12.46 22.46
C LYS A 10 -2.56 -11.07 22.83
N ASN A 11 -2.19 -10.05 22.07
CA ASN A 11 -2.65 -8.67 22.29
C ASN A 11 -3.86 -8.30 21.42
N LEU A 12 -4.40 -9.24 20.66
CA LEU A 12 -5.56 -9.05 19.80
C LEU A 12 -6.81 -9.67 20.43
N ASN A 13 -7.96 -9.03 20.25
CA ASN A 13 -9.24 -9.63 20.64
C ASN A 13 -9.71 -10.65 19.57
N ASP A 14 -10.73 -11.43 19.91
CA ASP A 14 -11.21 -12.54 19.08
C ASP A 14 -11.60 -12.08 17.66
N LYS A 15 -12.22 -10.91 17.50
CA LYS A 15 -12.60 -10.35 16.19
C LYS A 15 -11.39 -9.91 15.37
N GLN A 16 -10.37 -9.40 16.02
CA GLN A 16 -9.09 -9.07 15.39
C GLN A 16 -8.36 -10.33 14.94
N ILE A 17 -8.36 -11.38 15.75
CA ILE A 17 -7.77 -12.69 15.44
C ILE A 17 -8.52 -13.32 14.25
N GLU A 18 -9.85 -13.27 14.23
CA GLU A 18 -10.66 -13.73 13.11
C GLU A 18 -10.26 -13.02 11.81
N ALA A 19 -10.13 -11.69 11.83
CA ALA A 19 -9.69 -10.91 10.68
C ALA A 19 -8.25 -11.23 10.24
N VAL A 20 -7.34 -11.48 11.18
CA VAL A 20 -5.96 -11.88 10.87
C VAL A 20 -5.93 -13.24 10.19
N LYS A 21 -6.69 -14.21 10.66
CA LYS A 21 -6.69 -15.61 10.18
C LYS A 21 -7.50 -15.82 8.90
N HIS A 22 -8.30 -14.86 8.46
CA HIS A 22 -9.07 -14.97 7.24
C HIS A 22 -8.16 -14.90 6.00
N ILE A 23 -7.83 -16.02 5.39
CA ILE A 23 -6.92 -16.09 4.22
C ILE A 23 -7.70 -15.97 2.91
N ASP A 24 -8.74 -16.76 2.74
CA ASP A 24 -9.42 -16.94 1.48
C ASP A 24 -10.64 -16.03 1.30
N GLY A 25 -10.75 -15.44 0.12
CA GLY A 25 -11.86 -14.59 -0.26
C GLY A 25 -11.82 -13.15 0.28
N PRO A 26 -12.79 -12.33 -0.09
CA PRO A 26 -12.87 -10.93 0.33
C PRO A 26 -13.25 -10.82 1.81
N CYS A 27 -12.60 -9.89 2.52
CA CYS A 27 -12.86 -9.60 3.92
C CYS A 27 -12.95 -8.10 4.13
N LEU A 28 -14.06 -7.62 4.68
CA LEU A 28 -14.24 -6.24 5.11
C LEU A 28 -14.23 -6.16 6.64
N VAL A 29 -13.30 -5.38 7.18
CA VAL A 29 -13.18 -5.14 8.62
C VAL A 29 -13.61 -3.71 8.93
N LEU A 30 -14.74 -3.55 9.61
CA LEU A 30 -15.23 -2.26 10.09
C LEU A 30 -14.67 -1.99 11.50
N ALA A 31 -13.92 -0.90 11.62
CA ALA A 31 -13.21 -0.59 12.85
C ALA A 31 -13.08 0.92 13.07
N GLY A 32 -13.42 1.38 14.27
CA GLY A 32 -13.32 2.79 14.66
C GLY A 32 -11.88 3.30 14.81
N ALA A 33 -11.72 4.60 15.04
CA ALA A 33 -10.41 5.17 15.36
C ALA A 33 -9.84 4.54 16.65
N GLY A 34 -8.54 4.27 16.67
CA GLY A 34 -7.88 3.65 17.85
C GLY A 34 -8.16 2.15 18.07
N SER A 35 -8.97 1.51 17.22
CA SER A 35 -9.35 0.09 17.37
C SER A 35 -8.27 -0.93 17.00
N GLY A 36 -7.03 -0.48 16.72
CA GLY A 36 -5.94 -1.40 16.39
C GLY A 36 -5.91 -1.89 14.94
N LYS A 37 -6.60 -1.21 13.97
CA LYS A 37 -6.60 -1.59 12.54
C LYS A 37 -5.23 -1.90 11.98
N THR A 38 -4.25 -1.05 12.26
CA THR A 38 -2.88 -1.25 11.76
C THR A 38 -2.24 -2.50 12.37
N SER A 39 -2.52 -2.80 13.64
CA SER A 39 -2.06 -4.03 14.29
C SER A 39 -2.66 -5.28 13.62
N VAL A 40 -3.95 -5.25 13.30
CA VAL A 40 -4.60 -6.35 12.56
C VAL A 40 -3.94 -6.55 11.19
N LEU A 41 -3.71 -5.47 10.44
CA LEU A 41 -3.08 -5.57 9.11
C LEU A 41 -1.65 -6.11 9.17
N THR A 42 -0.83 -5.64 10.11
CA THR A 42 0.56 -6.10 10.24
C THR A 42 0.64 -7.56 10.69
N ASN A 43 -0.22 -7.96 11.64
CA ASN A 43 -0.30 -9.36 12.06
C ASN A 43 -0.86 -10.27 10.96
N ARG A 44 -1.82 -9.77 10.14
CA ARG A 44 -2.32 -10.52 8.99
C ARG A 44 -1.20 -10.77 7.97
N VAL A 45 -0.35 -9.79 7.68
CA VAL A 45 0.81 -9.97 6.79
C VAL A 45 1.75 -11.04 7.33
N ALA A 46 2.07 -11.01 8.62
CA ALA A 46 2.89 -12.04 9.26
C ALA A 46 2.24 -13.42 9.16
N TYR A 47 0.95 -13.51 9.46
CA TYR A 47 0.18 -14.74 9.38
C TYR A 47 0.12 -15.33 7.97
N LEU A 48 -0.02 -14.51 6.93
CA LEU A 48 0.02 -14.96 5.53
C LEU A 48 1.37 -15.62 5.19
N ILE A 49 2.47 -15.03 5.64
CA ILE A 49 3.83 -15.58 5.43
C ILE A 49 4.01 -16.90 6.18
N GLU A 50 3.53 -17.00 7.42
CA GLU A 50 3.54 -18.24 8.20
C GLU A 50 2.75 -19.36 7.51
N ASN A 51 1.70 -19.00 6.77
CA ASN A 51 0.91 -19.93 5.97
C ASN A 51 1.45 -20.13 4.54
N ASN A 52 2.76 -19.91 4.34
CA ASN A 52 3.48 -20.15 3.10
C ASN A 52 3.06 -19.27 1.92
N ILE A 53 2.44 -18.13 2.16
CA ILE A 53 2.23 -17.13 1.12
C ILE A 53 3.56 -16.39 0.89
N SER A 54 4.05 -16.42 -0.34
CA SER A 54 5.29 -15.71 -0.68
C SER A 54 5.16 -14.21 -0.39
N PRO A 55 6.15 -13.59 0.28
CA PRO A 55 6.16 -12.14 0.52
C PRO A 55 5.95 -11.32 -0.76
N SER A 56 6.49 -11.74 -1.89
CA SER A 56 6.30 -11.07 -3.19
C SER A 56 4.86 -11.08 -3.71
N ASN A 57 4.02 -11.97 -3.19
CA ASN A 57 2.60 -12.05 -3.54
C ASN A 57 1.71 -11.23 -2.59
N ILE A 58 2.31 -10.51 -1.64
CA ILE A 58 1.58 -9.69 -0.67
C ILE A 58 1.68 -8.22 -1.08
N LEU A 59 0.52 -7.60 -1.26
CA LEU A 59 0.37 -6.16 -1.49
C LEU A 59 -0.39 -5.53 -0.33
N ALA A 60 0.25 -4.60 0.37
CA ALA A 60 -0.37 -3.81 1.43
C ALA A 60 -0.40 -2.33 1.02
N ILE A 61 -1.59 -1.76 0.92
CA ILE A 61 -1.77 -0.37 0.47
C ILE A 61 -2.27 0.49 1.62
N THR A 62 -1.69 1.67 1.74
CA THR A 62 -2.10 2.70 2.69
C THR A 62 -2.45 4.00 1.97
N PHE A 63 -3.03 4.95 2.69
CA PHE A 63 -3.39 6.23 2.10
C PHE A 63 -2.22 7.23 2.08
N THR A 64 -1.34 7.20 3.10
CA THR A 64 -0.22 8.15 3.22
C THR A 64 1.14 7.46 3.22
N ASN A 65 2.17 8.16 2.72
CA ASN A 65 3.54 7.67 2.75
C ASN A 65 4.04 7.43 4.19
N LYS A 66 3.61 8.25 5.15
CA LYS A 66 3.90 8.06 6.57
C LYS A 66 3.35 6.73 7.07
N ALA A 67 2.07 6.44 6.78
CA ALA A 67 1.44 5.18 7.18
C ALA A 67 2.09 3.96 6.49
N ALA A 68 2.50 4.09 5.22
CA ALA A 68 3.22 3.03 4.51
C ALA A 68 4.58 2.72 5.17
N LYS A 69 5.32 3.76 5.54
CA LYS A 69 6.60 3.62 6.25
C LYS A 69 6.42 2.97 7.62
N GLU A 70 5.49 3.46 8.43
CA GLU A 70 5.18 2.87 9.75
C GLU A 70 4.73 1.40 9.63
N MET A 71 3.91 1.07 8.64
CA MET A 71 3.49 -0.31 8.39
C MET A 71 4.69 -1.18 8.04
N LYS A 72 5.58 -0.72 7.15
CA LYS A 72 6.79 -1.46 6.77
C LYS A 72 7.71 -1.73 7.96
N GLU A 73 7.91 -0.75 8.83
CA GLU A 73 8.71 -0.89 10.05
C GLU A 73 8.09 -1.92 11.02
N ARG A 74 6.76 -1.91 11.17
CA ARG A 74 6.05 -2.87 12.03
C ARG A 74 6.12 -4.29 11.45
N VAL A 75 5.87 -4.45 10.15
CA VAL A 75 5.99 -5.75 9.48
C VAL A 75 7.42 -6.27 9.57
N TYR A 76 8.44 -5.40 9.41
CA TYR A 76 9.84 -5.80 9.56
C TYR A 76 10.16 -6.34 10.96
N LYS A 77 9.56 -5.77 12.01
CA LYS A 77 9.72 -6.29 13.38
C LYS A 77 9.14 -7.70 13.55
N LEU A 78 8.07 -8.04 12.80
CA LEU A 78 7.40 -9.34 12.88
C LEU A 78 8.11 -10.41 12.04
N VAL A 79 8.46 -10.10 10.80
CA VAL A 79 8.92 -11.09 9.81
C VAL A 79 10.37 -10.87 9.36
N GLY A 80 11.05 -9.88 9.93
CA GLY A 80 12.45 -9.58 9.63
C GLY A 80 12.67 -9.21 8.16
N LYS A 81 13.73 -9.75 7.58
CA LYS A 81 14.15 -9.43 6.20
C LYS A 81 13.11 -9.75 5.13
N LEU A 82 12.18 -10.67 5.38
CA LEU A 82 11.09 -11.01 4.47
C LEU A 82 10.19 -9.80 4.16
N ALA A 83 10.12 -8.83 5.06
CA ALA A 83 9.38 -7.58 4.84
C ALA A 83 9.87 -6.76 3.63
N ASN A 84 11.11 -6.98 3.17
CA ASN A 84 11.66 -6.24 2.03
C ASN A 84 11.05 -6.68 0.70
N ASP A 85 10.56 -7.90 0.62
CA ASP A 85 9.97 -8.47 -0.59
C ASP A 85 8.45 -8.22 -0.68
N ILE A 86 7.86 -7.66 0.39
CA ILE A 86 6.45 -7.30 0.44
C ILE A 86 6.25 -5.92 -0.21
N GLN A 87 5.28 -5.80 -1.09
CA GLN A 87 4.91 -4.50 -1.66
C GLN A 87 4.04 -3.73 -0.65
N ILE A 88 4.67 -2.81 0.11
CA ILE A 88 3.98 -1.91 1.04
C ILE A 88 4.13 -0.47 0.52
N SER A 89 3.03 0.18 0.15
CA SER A 89 3.07 1.51 -0.47
C SER A 89 1.73 2.23 -0.38
N THR A 90 1.66 3.46 -0.89
CA THR A 90 0.39 4.13 -1.16
C THR A 90 -0.17 3.72 -2.51
N PHE A 91 -1.47 3.98 -2.75
CA PHE A 91 -2.10 3.78 -4.06
C PHE A 91 -1.33 4.51 -5.17
N HIS A 92 -0.97 5.77 -4.96
CA HIS A 92 -0.24 6.57 -5.95
C HIS A 92 1.16 5.99 -6.23
N SER A 93 1.90 5.60 -5.20
CA SER A 93 3.23 5.01 -5.37
C SER A 93 3.18 3.66 -6.08
N PHE A 94 2.16 2.84 -5.78
CA PHE A 94 1.95 1.57 -6.47
C PHE A 94 1.53 1.79 -7.92
N GLY A 95 0.60 2.69 -8.18
CA GLY A 95 0.19 3.07 -9.55
C GLY A 95 1.36 3.58 -10.38
N LEU A 96 2.20 4.44 -9.80
CA LEU A 96 3.42 4.91 -10.47
C LEU A 96 4.39 3.77 -10.82
N LYS A 97 4.56 2.80 -9.92
CA LYS A 97 5.37 1.61 -10.19
C LYS A 97 4.82 0.84 -11.38
N LEU A 98 3.51 0.56 -11.39
CA LEU A 98 2.85 -0.13 -12.51
C LEU A 98 3.01 0.62 -13.84
N LEU A 99 2.85 1.95 -13.82
CA LEU A 99 3.05 2.78 -15.01
C LEU A 99 4.49 2.71 -15.52
N LYS A 100 5.48 2.76 -14.62
CA LYS A 100 6.90 2.67 -14.97
C LYS A 100 7.29 1.29 -15.51
N GLU A 101 6.64 0.25 -15.08
CA GLU A 101 6.88 -1.12 -15.58
C GLU A 101 6.18 -1.38 -16.92
N ASN A 102 5.08 -0.67 -17.20
CA ASN A 102 4.20 -0.90 -18.36
C ASN A 102 4.06 0.32 -19.29
N TYR A 103 4.95 1.30 -19.22
CA TYR A 103 4.84 2.56 -19.95
C TYR A 103 4.66 2.38 -21.47
N GLN A 104 5.29 1.36 -22.06
CA GLN A 104 5.22 1.08 -23.51
C GLN A 104 3.81 0.69 -23.94
N VAL A 105 3.11 -0.14 -23.16
CA VAL A 105 1.73 -0.59 -23.45
C VAL A 105 0.77 0.60 -23.49
N LEU A 106 1.08 1.65 -22.71
CA LEU A 106 0.29 2.87 -22.62
C LEU A 106 0.72 3.96 -23.62
N GLY A 107 1.71 3.68 -24.47
CA GLY A 107 2.23 4.63 -25.44
C GLY A 107 3.08 5.75 -24.86
N TYR A 108 3.53 5.63 -23.60
CA TYR A 108 4.43 6.59 -22.98
C TYR A 108 5.89 6.28 -23.28
N GLN A 109 6.74 7.31 -23.17
CA GLN A 109 8.19 7.13 -23.16
C GLN A 109 8.68 6.74 -21.76
N LYS A 110 9.84 6.08 -21.67
CA LYS A 110 10.43 5.64 -20.40
C LYS A 110 10.61 6.76 -19.38
N ASN A 111 10.84 7.97 -19.84
CA ASN A 111 11.10 9.19 -19.05
C ASN A 111 9.87 10.11 -18.95
N PHE A 112 8.66 9.57 -18.98
CA PHE A 112 7.45 10.38 -18.80
C PHE A 112 7.47 11.12 -17.47
N THR A 113 6.91 12.33 -17.47
CA THR A 113 6.80 13.20 -16.30
C THR A 113 5.41 13.04 -15.68
N ILE A 114 5.36 13.06 -14.35
CA ILE A 114 4.11 13.16 -13.61
C ILE A 114 3.91 14.62 -13.27
N LEU A 115 2.79 15.17 -13.71
CA LEU A 115 2.39 16.52 -13.38
C LEU A 115 1.63 16.52 -12.04
N ASP A 116 1.98 17.44 -11.18
CA ASP A 116 1.15 17.74 -10.01
C ASP A 116 0.02 18.72 -10.38
N SER A 117 -0.78 19.13 -9.38
CA SER A 117 -1.90 20.06 -9.60
C SER A 117 -1.44 21.43 -10.07
N ASP A 118 -0.30 21.92 -9.59
CA ASP A 118 0.24 23.22 -9.94
C ASP A 118 0.85 23.21 -11.34
N ASP A 119 1.57 22.14 -11.68
CA ASP A 119 2.07 21.91 -13.03
C ASP A 119 0.91 21.85 -14.04
N THR A 120 -0.15 21.08 -13.72
CA THR A 120 -1.34 20.98 -14.55
C THR A 120 -2.00 22.34 -14.78
N LEU A 121 -2.17 23.13 -13.71
CA LEU A 121 -2.74 24.48 -13.80
C LEU A 121 -1.88 25.41 -14.66
N THR A 122 -0.57 25.28 -14.56
CA THR A 122 0.39 26.06 -15.36
C THR A 122 0.26 25.74 -16.85
N VAL A 123 0.17 24.46 -17.20
CA VAL A 123 -0.06 24.03 -18.57
C VAL A 123 -1.40 24.54 -19.11
N ILE A 124 -2.48 24.44 -18.31
CA ILE A 124 -3.80 24.94 -18.71
C ILE A 124 -3.77 26.46 -18.93
N LYS A 125 -3.18 27.24 -18.03
CA LYS A 125 -3.03 28.69 -18.20
C LYS A 125 -2.26 29.07 -19.46
N LYS A 126 -1.21 28.34 -19.79
CA LYS A 126 -0.44 28.52 -21.00
C LYS A 126 -1.29 28.28 -22.25
N LEU A 127 -2.02 27.15 -22.28
CA LEU A 127 -2.92 26.82 -23.41
C LEU A 127 -4.04 27.85 -23.59
N ILE A 128 -4.65 28.35 -22.52
CA ILE A 128 -5.66 29.41 -22.54
C ILE A 128 -5.07 30.66 -23.21
N LYS A 129 -3.87 31.07 -22.80
CA LYS A 129 -3.19 32.25 -23.36
C LYS A 129 -2.82 32.08 -24.83
N GLU A 130 -2.29 30.93 -25.21
CA GLU A 130 -1.90 30.63 -26.60
C GLU A 130 -3.09 30.58 -27.55
N ASN A 131 -4.26 30.19 -27.07
CA ASN A 131 -5.49 30.11 -27.85
C ASN A 131 -6.38 31.37 -27.73
N ASN A 132 -5.91 32.44 -27.09
CA ASN A 132 -6.65 33.68 -26.86
C ASN A 132 -8.05 33.46 -26.21
N LEU A 133 -8.14 32.48 -25.33
CA LEU A 133 -9.36 32.20 -24.59
C LEU A 133 -9.48 33.09 -23.35
N ASP A 134 -10.68 33.51 -23.01
CA ASP A 134 -10.91 34.30 -21.79
C ASP A 134 -10.89 33.37 -20.57
N PRO A 135 -10.03 33.59 -19.57
CA PRO A 135 -9.96 32.81 -18.34
C PRO A 135 -11.10 33.18 -17.38
N LYS A 136 -12.34 32.91 -17.72
CA LYS A 136 -13.47 33.03 -16.79
C LYS A 136 -13.57 31.88 -15.82
#